data_74bc4ccde7616033f0db3e0aedf545c7
#
_entry.id   74bc4ccde7616033f0db3e0aedf545c7
#
_cell.length_a   1.000
_cell.length_b   1.000
_cell.length_c   1.000
_cell.angle_alpha   90.00
_cell.angle_beta   90.00
_cell.angle_gamma   90.00
#
_symmetry.space_group_name_H-M   'P 1'
#
loop_
_entity.id
_entity.type
_entity.pdbx_description
1 polymer ?
#
loop_
_entity_poly.entity_id
_entity_poly.type
_entity_poly.pdbx_seq_one_letter_code
_entity_poly.pdbx_strand_id
1 'polypeptide(L)'
;FKRAERQRIVLSKVFEEAKSANIGTLLNIIDTILPEVYTNMTSTDLISLAKDIFNYNIADQTGWPFEKETGSLPSDGLSYVFADSLEQNVTELHKYLFDNEDYTPSSTVSDISYELYCETGY
;
A
#
# COMPACT_ATOMS: atom_id res chain seq x y z
N PHE A 1 3.86 -9.32 10.57
CA PHE A 1 4.43 -7.99 10.26
C PHE A 1 5.86 -8.08 9.73
N LYS A 2 6.76 -8.87 10.31
CA LYS A 2 8.16 -9.05 9.83
C LYS A 2 8.26 -9.55 8.37
N ARG A 3 7.24 -10.27 7.87
CA ARG A 3 7.21 -10.70 6.47
C ARG A 3 6.95 -9.54 5.52
N ALA A 4 5.97 -8.71 5.82
CA ALA A 4 5.66 -7.51 5.03
C ALA A 4 6.80 -6.48 5.05
N GLU A 5 7.46 -6.31 6.21
CA GLU A 5 8.64 -5.47 6.31
C GLU A 5 9.78 -5.95 5.40
N ARG A 6 10.07 -7.25 5.41
CA ARG A 6 11.07 -7.83 4.50
C ARG A 6 10.70 -7.65 3.02
N GLN A 7 9.42 -7.76 2.67
CA GLN A 7 8.94 -7.50 1.31
C GLN A 7 9.19 -6.04 0.89
N ARG A 8 8.90 -5.07 1.77
CA ARG A 8 9.21 -3.66 1.50
C ARG A 8 10.71 -3.42 1.29
N ILE A 9 11.56 -4.02 2.11
CA ILE A 9 13.03 -3.91 1.95
C ILE A 9 13.48 -4.44 0.58
N VAL A 10 12.92 -5.57 0.14
CA VAL A 10 13.24 -6.13 -1.19
C VAL A 10 12.78 -5.19 -2.29
N LEU A 11 11.54 -4.67 -2.21
CA LEU A 11 11.01 -3.72 -3.20
C LEU A 11 11.86 -2.44 -3.28
N SER A 12 12.31 -1.91 -2.15
CA SER A 12 13.20 -0.74 -2.13
C SER A 12 14.53 -1.02 -2.84
N LYS A 13 15.11 -2.20 -2.61
CA LYS A 13 16.35 -2.59 -3.31
C LYS A 13 16.13 -2.78 -4.80
N VAL A 14 15.03 -3.40 -5.21
CA VAL A 14 14.66 -3.53 -6.63
C VAL A 14 14.50 -2.15 -7.27
N PHE A 15 13.86 -1.20 -6.59
CA PHE A 15 13.71 0.16 -7.08
C PHE A 15 15.07 0.87 -7.26
N GLU A 16 15.96 0.78 -6.29
CA GLU A 16 17.32 1.37 -6.40
C GLU A 16 18.14 0.73 -7.53
N GLU A 17 18.07 -0.59 -7.70
CA GLU A 17 18.71 -1.28 -8.82
C GLU A 17 18.11 -0.86 -10.17
N ALA A 18 16.77 -0.72 -10.24
CA ALA A 18 16.10 -0.22 -11.45
C ALA A 18 16.56 1.19 -11.83
N LYS A 19 16.77 2.08 -10.85
CA LYS A 19 17.33 3.42 -11.08
C LYS A 19 18.75 3.39 -11.63
N SER A 20 19.53 2.35 -11.37
CA SER A 20 20.88 2.19 -11.89
C SER A 20 20.92 1.58 -13.31
N ALA A 21 19.81 0.98 -13.75
CA ALA A 21 19.71 0.32 -15.04
C ALA A 21 19.54 1.35 -16.19
N ASN A 22 19.99 0.98 -17.38
CA ASN A 22 19.66 1.78 -18.56
C ASN A 22 18.21 1.59 -18.99
N ILE A 23 17.65 2.58 -19.70
CA ILE A 23 16.25 2.57 -20.13
C ILE A 23 15.88 1.36 -20.98
N GLY A 24 16.79 0.85 -21.82
CA GLY A 24 16.53 -0.35 -22.63
C GLY A 24 16.34 -1.59 -21.76
N THR A 25 17.11 -1.74 -20.70
CA THR A 25 16.93 -2.81 -19.71
C THR A 25 15.58 -2.68 -19.00
N LEU A 26 15.20 -1.48 -18.60
CA LEU A 26 13.91 -1.24 -17.95
C LEU A 26 12.73 -1.59 -18.86
N LEU A 27 12.77 -1.20 -20.12
CA LEU A 27 11.73 -1.54 -21.10
C LEU A 27 11.62 -3.05 -21.31
N ASN A 28 12.75 -3.76 -21.41
CA ASN A 28 12.75 -5.22 -21.51
C ASN A 28 12.15 -5.90 -20.26
N ILE A 29 12.41 -5.36 -19.07
CA ILE A 29 11.83 -5.85 -17.82
C ILE A 29 10.31 -5.64 -17.84
N ILE A 30 9.84 -4.45 -18.26
CA ILE A 30 8.41 -4.16 -18.37
C ILE A 30 7.74 -5.11 -19.34
N ASP A 31 8.28 -5.30 -20.54
CA ASP A 31 7.72 -6.20 -21.56
C ASP A 31 7.67 -7.66 -21.08
N THR A 32 8.61 -8.07 -20.25
CA THR A 32 8.67 -9.44 -19.71
C THR A 32 7.69 -9.66 -18.55
N ILE A 33 7.54 -8.67 -17.68
CA ILE A 33 6.75 -8.80 -16.43
C ILE A 33 5.30 -8.40 -16.64
N LEU A 34 5.03 -7.42 -17.51
CA LEU A 34 3.69 -6.87 -17.71
C LEU A 34 2.60 -7.92 -18.01
N PRO A 35 2.86 -8.98 -18.81
CA PRO A 35 1.87 -10.03 -19.05
C PRO A 35 1.44 -10.79 -17.79
N GLU A 36 2.26 -10.79 -16.74
CA GLU A 36 2.01 -11.50 -15.48
C GLU A 36 1.37 -10.59 -14.41
N VAL A 37 1.17 -9.31 -14.72
CA VAL A 37 0.64 -8.31 -13.76
C VAL A 37 -0.76 -7.89 -14.16
N TYR A 38 -1.73 -8.11 -13.28
CA TYR A 38 -3.08 -7.58 -13.43
C TYR A 38 -3.11 -6.12 -13.00
N THR A 39 -3.28 -5.22 -13.97
CA THR A 39 -3.33 -3.77 -13.74
C THR A 39 -4.26 -3.11 -14.76
N ASN A 40 -4.80 -1.95 -14.39
CA ASN A 40 -5.53 -1.07 -15.32
C ASN A 40 -4.60 -0.07 -16.03
N MET A 41 -3.29 -0.10 -15.77
CA MET A 41 -2.32 0.72 -16.47
C MET A 41 -2.03 0.15 -17.86
N THR A 42 -1.92 1.02 -18.84
CA THR A 42 -1.50 0.63 -20.19
C THR A 42 0.02 0.53 -20.29
N SER A 43 0.51 -0.17 -21.32
CA SER A 43 1.97 -0.19 -21.61
C SER A 43 2.53 1.23 -21.81
N THR A 44 1.75 2.13 -22.39
CA THR A 44 2.14 3.54 -22.58
C THR A 44 2.34 4.26 -21.24
N ASP A 45 1.46 4.02 -20.27
CA ASP A 45 1.56 4.60 -18.92
C ASP A 45 2.83 4.10 -18.22
N LEU A 46 3.10 2.81 -18.30
CA LEU A 46 4.29 2.19 -17.71
C LEU A 46 5.59 2.67 -18.36
N ILE A 47 5.62 2.83 -19.69
CA ILE A 47 6.77 3.39 -20.41
C ILE A 47 6.99 4.85 -20.00
N SER A 48 5.92 5.62 -19.80
CA SER A 48 6.01 7.00 -19.33
C SER A 48 6.62 7.06 -17.92
N LEU A 49 6.11 6.24 -17.00
CA LEU A 49 6.67 6.15 -15.64
C LEU A 49 8.15 5.69 -15.64
N ALA A 50 8.49 4.73 -16.50
CA ALA A 50 9.87 4.24 -16.61
C ALA A 50 10.85 5.34 -17.08
N LYS A 51 10.43 6.25 -17.92
CA LYS A 51 11.27 7.40 -18.37
C LYS A 51 11.57 8.35 -17.21
N ASP A 52 10.64 8.49 -16.28
CA ASP A 52 10.76 9.40 -15.15
C ASP A 52 11.32 8.74 -13.89
N ILE A 53 11.70 7.44 -13.94
CA ILE A 53 12.15 6.67 -12.78
C ILE A 53 13.31 7.34 -12.03
N PHE A 54 14.18 8.05 -12.74
CA PHE A 54 15.33 8.76 -12.15
C PHE A 54 14.92 9.98 -11.31
N ASN A 55 13.71 10.49 -11.52
CA ASN A 55 13.14 11.61 -10.79
C ASN A 55 12.39 11.16 -9.53
N TYR A 56 12.06 9.87 -9.41
CA TYR A 56 11.36 9.33 -8.26
C TYR A 56 12.32 8.90 -7.15
N ASN A 57 11.89 9.08 -5.93
CA ASN A 57 12.54 8.54 -4.74
C ASN A 57 11.49 7.95 -3.83
N ILE A 58 11.84 6.86 -3.16
CA ILE A 58 11.05 6.35 -2.04
C ILE A 58 11.39 7.25 -0.84
N ALA A 59 10.47 8.15 -0.50
CA ALA A 59 10.67 9.10 0.59
C ALA A 59 10.59 8.39 1.95
N ASP A 60 9.58 7.54 2.10
CA ASP A 60 9.35 6.75 3.29
C ASP A 60 8.51 5.51 2.97
N GLN A 61 8.37 4.61 3.92
CA GLN A 61 7.56 3.42 3.77
C GLN A 61 7.03 2.93 5.12
N THR A 62 5.76 2.64 5.16
CA THR A 62 5.10 2.16 6.36
C THR A 62 4.16 1.00 6.07
N GLY A 63 3.60 0.39 7.11
CA GLY A 63 2.51 -0.57 7.02
C GLY A 63 1.22 0.07 7.52
N TRP A 64 0.12 -0.27 6.88
CA TRP A 64 -1.23 0.08 7.32
C TRP A 64 -1.96 -1.20 7.75
N PRO A 65 -2.85 -1.19 8.74
CA PRO A 65 -3.21 -0.10 9.64
C PRO A 65 -2.05 0.34 10.55
N PHE A 66 -2.04 1.62 10.96
CA PHE A 66 -1.04 2.15 11.91
C PHE A 66 -1.31 1.60 13.31
N GLU A 67 -2.47 1.93 13.87
CA GLU A 67 -2.97 1.34 15.10
C GLU A 67 -3.80 0.09 14.76
N LYS A 68 -3.42 -1.03 15.35
CA LYS A 68 -3.97 -2.33 15.00
C LYS A 68 -3.94 -3.33 16.13
N GLU A 69 -4.94 -4.17 16.15
CA GLU A 69 -4.98 -5.35 16.99
C GLU A 69 -4.95 -6.64 16.16
N THR A 70 -4.55 -7.74 16.77
CA THR A 70 -4.58 -9.06 16.15
C THR A 70 -5.49 -9.98 16.95
N GLY A 71 -6.39 -10.63 16.27
CA GLY A 71 -7.34 -11.54 16.90
C GLY A 71 -7.80 -12.62 15.95
N SER A 72 -8.72 -13.44 16.42
CA SER A 72 -9.37 -14.47 15.61
C SER A 72 -10.88 -14.32 15.71
N LEU A 73 -11.56 -14.44 14.58
CA LEU A 73 -13.02 -14.46 14.58
C LEU A 73 -13.53 -15.83 15.02
N PRO A 74 -14.55 -15.88 15.90
CA PRO A 74 -15.17 -17.16 16.30
C PRO A 74 -15.80 -17.92 15.13
N SER A 75 -16.17 -17.22 14.07
CA SER A 75 -16.86 -17.77 12.90
C SER A 75 -16.01 -18.75 12.08
N ASP A 76 -14.69 -18.55 12.02
CA ASP A 76 -13.79 -19.36 11.18
C ASP A 76 -12.47 -19.76 11.86
N GLY A 77 -12.15 -19.16 13.01
CA GLY A 77 -10.93 -19.41 13.76
C GLY A 77 -9.65 -18.92 13.09
N LEU A 78 -9.76 -18.12 12.03
CA LEU A 78 -8.61 -17.55 11.35
C LEU A 78 -8.07 -16.34 12.10
N SER A 79 -6.78 -16.05 11.89
CA SER A 79 -6.12 -14.89 12.50
C SER A 79 -6.23 -13.67 11.56
N TYR A 80 -6.69 -12.58 12.11
CA TYR A 80 -6.91 -11.31 11.42
C TYR A 80 -6.12 -10.17 12.05
N VAL A 81 -5.94 -9.12 11.27
CA VAL A 81 -5.43 -7.83 11.72
C VAL A 81 -6.56 -6.82 11.59
N PHE A 82 -7.00 -6.30 12.69
CA PHE A 82 -8.05 -5.28 12.75
C PHE A 82 -7.42 -3.90 12.88
N ALA A 83 -7.99 -2.93 12.20
CA ALA A 83 -7.66 -1.53 12.42
C ALA A 83 -8.32 -1.09 13.74
N ASP A 84 -7.51 -0.71 14.73
CA ASP A 84 -8.03 -0.10 15.94
C ASP A 84 -8.51 1.31 15.58
N SER A 85 -9.85 1.53 15.58
CA SER A 85 -10.52 2.68 14.98
C SER A 85 -10.15 2.91 13.49
N LEU A 86 -11.02 2.45 12.58
CA LEU A 86 -10.83 2.66 11.15
C LEU A 86 -10.76 4.16 10.80
N GLU A 87 -11.61 5.01 11.42
CA GLU A 87 -11.60 6.45 11.19
C GLU A 87 -10.26 7.09 11.54
N GLN A 88 -9.67 6.72 12.68
CA GLN A 88 -8.36 7.23 13.08
C GLN A 88 -7.28 6.76 12.12
N ASN A 89 -7.29 5.49 11.74
CA ASN A 89 -6.34 4.95 10.78
C ASN A 89 -6.43 5.62 9.40
N VAL A 90 -7.64 5.95 8.93
CA VAL A 90 -7.85 6.68 7.67
C VAL A 90 -7.37 8.12 7.79
N THR A 91 -7.59 8.78 8.92
CA THR A 91 -7.08 10.13 9.20
C THR A 91 -5.56 10.15 9.16
N GLU A 92 -4.91 9.24 9.85
CA GLU A 92 -3.44 9.10 9.85
C GLU A 92 -2.90 8.75 8.43
N LEU A 93 -3.63 7.97 7.65
CA LEU A 93 -3.26 7.67 6.27
C LEU A 93 -3.28 8.92 5.39
N HIS A 94 -4.29 9.77 5.53
CA HIS A 94 -4.36 11.04 4.80
C HIS A 94 -3.25 12.01 5.20
N LYS A 95 -2.93 12.06 6.50
CA LYS A 95 -1.77 12.81 6.99
C LYS A 95 -0.47 12.28 6.40
N TYR A 96 -0.25 10.97 6.43
CA TYR A 96 0.98 10.35 5.94
C TYR A 96 1.19 10.50 4.44
N LEU A 97 0.12 10.34 3.63
CA LEU A 97 0.23 10.37 2.16
C LEU A 97 0.15 11.77 1.57
N PHE A 98 -0.60 12.67 2.19
CA PHE A 98 -0.97 13.96 1.59
C PHE A 98 -0.63 15.17 2.47
N ASP A 99 0.02 14.94 3.63
CA ASP A 99 0.31 15.98 4.64
C ASP A 99 -0.96 16.76 5.04
N ASN A 100 -2.10 16.06 5.04
CA ASN A 100 -3.41 16.63 5.36
C ASN A 100 -3.76 16.37 6.82
N GLU A 101 -3.44 17.32 7.68
CA GLU A 101 -3.69 17.24 9.12
C GLU A 101 -5.16 17.49 9.50
N ASP A 102 -5.91 18.18 8.63
CA ASP A 102 -7.30 18.57 8.87
C ASP A 102 -8.32 17.60 8.22
N TYR A 103 -7.86 16.41 7.78
CA TYR A 103 -8.75 15.44 7.18
C TYR A 103 -9.79 14.93 8.17
N THR A 104 -11.05 14.97 7.75
CA THR A 104 -12.17 14.39 8.49
C THR A 104 -12.74 13.22 7.70
N PRO A 105 -12.85 12.02 8.31
CA PRO A 105 -13.43 10.86 7.65
C PRO A 105 -14.83 11.14 7.12
N SER A 106 -15.17 10.58 5.97
CA SER A 106 -16.51 10.67 5.40
C SER A 106 -17.51 9.83 6.21
N SER A 107 -18.80 10.11 6.07
CA SER A 107 -19.84 9.27 6.68
C SER A 107 -19.72 7.81 6.24
N THR A 108 -19.31 7.54 5.01
CA THR A 108 -19.06 6.17 4.53
C THR A 108 -17.98 5.47 5.34
N VAL A 109 -16.90 6.16 5.69
CA VAL A 109 -15.83 5.57 6.54
C VAL A 109 -16.37 5.27 7.93
N SER A 110 -17.17 6.19 8.50
CA SER A 110 -17.78 6.00 9.82
C SER A 110 -18.79 4.85 9.83
N ASP A 111 -19.61 4.73 8.78
CA ASP A 111 -20.58 3.64 8.63
C ASP A 111 -19.85 2.27 8.54
N ILE A 112 -18.79 2.18 7.75
CA ILE A 112 -17.95 0.97 7.64
C ILE A 112 -17.26 0.65 8.97
N SER A 113 -16.73 1.66 9.66
CA SER A 113 -16.11 1.49 10.97
C SER A 113 -17.08 0.90 11.98
N TYR A 114 -18.30 1.42 12.02
CA TYR A 114 -19.34 0.93 12.90
C TYR A 114 -19.76 -0.51 12.55
N GLU A 115 -19.92 -0.82 11.27
CA GLU A 115 -20.26 -2.17 10.81
C GLU A 115 -19.17 -3.19 11.19
N LEU A 116 -17.90 -2.86 10.97
CA LEU A 116 -16.77 -3.68 11.37
C LEU A 116 -16.76 -3.93 12.89
N TYR A 117 -16.97 -2.89 13.68
CA TYR A 117 -17.05 -3.03 15.13
C TYR A 117 -18.21 -3.95 15.56
N CYS A 118 -19.39 -3.82 14.95
CA CYS A 118 -20.54 -4.67 15.25
C CYS A 118 -20.30 -6.16 14.91
N GLU A 119 -19.56 -6.42 13.82
CA GLU A 119 -19.29 -7.79 13.36
C GLU A 119 -18.12 -8.45 14.07
N THR A 120 -17.11 -7.69 14.44
CA THR A 120 -15.83 -8.22 14.92
C THR A 120 -15.56 -7.94 16.40
N GLY A 121 -16.15 -6.88 16.94
CA GLY A 121 -15.86 -6.38 18.28
C GLY A 121 -14.57 -5.54 18.39
N TYR A 122 -13.97 -5.19 17.21
CA TYR A 122 -12.73 -4.41 17.10
C TYR A 122 -12.93 -3.09 16.37
#